data_718c144b37fa02fd73dfe9a601d67132
#
_entry.id   718c144b37fa02fd73dfe9a601d67132
#
_cell.length_a   1.000
_cell.length_b   1.000
_cell.length_c   1.000
_cell.angle_alpha   90.00
_cell.angle_beta   90.00
_cell.angle_gamma   90.00
#
_symmetry.space_group_name_H-M   'P 1'
#
loop_
_entity.id
_entity.type
_entity.pdbx_description
1 polymer ?
#
loop_
_entity_poly.entity_id
_entity_poly.type
_entity_poly.pdbx_seq_one_letter_code
_entity_poly.pdbx_strand_id
1 'polypeptide(L)'
;ELFDVVGEDDTFGQDTWEEAESTLQKEAFTMAVGKARLESSQIRYLFAGDLLGQTIATSFGVVDFEVPLFGLYGACSTCGESLSLGAMCVAAGYADYVVAMTSSHFASAEKQFRFPLQYANKRPLSATWTVTGSAAFVLGKTKSRAKITGITTGKIVDFGVKDSMNMGAAMAPAAREVIRQHFLDFGTEPSDYDRIITGDLGTVGQEILIDLLRKDGYDIEGVHTDCGIEIYDAQKQNTGAGGSGCGCSAVTLSARYLKEIETGTLNKILFVPTGALLSTVSFNEGMTVPGIAHAVVIEHAE
;
A
#
# COMPACT_ATOMS: atom_id res chain seq x y z
N GLU A 1 -10.28 15.58 6.42
CA GLU A 1 -10.25 16.76 5.50
C GLU A 1 -9.34 16.55 4.27
N LEU A 2 -8.43 15.55 4.29
CA LEU A 2 -7.51 15.31 3.15
C LEU A 2 -8.08 14.33 2.11
N PHE A 3 -8.96 13.43 2.52
CA PHE A 3 -9.56 12.43 1.62
C PHE A 3 -10.58 13.07 0.68
N ASP A 4 -10.73 12.50 -0.51
CA ASP A 4 -11.71 12.96 -1.49
C ASP A 4 -13.14 12.66 -1.06
N VAL A 5 -13.36 11.49 -0.46
CA VAL A 5 -14.64 11.05 0.14
C VAL A 5 -14.38 10.35 1.46
N VAL A 6 -15.27 10.55 2.40
CA VAL A 6 -15.32 9.81 3.67
C VAL A 6 -16.73 9.25 3.80
N GLY A 7 -16.85 7.92 3.92
CA GLY A 7 -18.13 7.24 4.11
C GLY A 7 -18.74 7.54 5.48
N GLU A 8 -20.06 7.53 5.55
CA GLU A 8 -20.80 7.74 6.80
C GLU A 8 -20.80 6.48 7.69
N ASP A 9 -20.71 5.30 7.07
CA ASP A 9 -20.65 3.99 7.73
C ASP A 9 -19.62 3.08 7.03
N ASP A 10 -19.34 1.93 7.63
CA ASP A 10 -18.35 0.96 7.15
C ASP A 10 -18.90 -0.05 6.14
N THR A 11 -20.20 -0.04 5.89
CA THR A 11 -20.83 -0.93 4.91
C THR A 11 -21.08 -0.27 3.56
N PHE A 12 -20.99 1.07 3.48
CA PHE A 12 -21.27 1.84 2.26
C PHE A 12 -22.63 1.48 1.64
N GLY A 13 -23.61 1.17 2.48
CA GLY A 13 -24.95 0.78 2.07
C GLY A 13 -25.08 -0.64 1.50
N GLN A 14 -24.07 -1.50 1.67
CA GLN A 14 -24.07 -2.89 1.21
C GLN A 14 -24.46 -3.87 2.34
N ASP A 15 -24.83 -5.08 1.96
CA ASP A 15 -25.26 -6.13 2.92
C ASP A 15 -24.04 -6.87 3.52
N THR A 16 -22.89 -6.88 2.83
CA THR A 16 -21.67 -7.57 3.28
C THR A 16 -20.44 -6.63 3.23
N TRP A 17 -19.44 -6.93 4.04
CA TRP A 17 -18.20 -6.15 4.05
C TRP A 17 -17.36 -6.34 2.78
N GLU A 18 -17.46 -7.49 2.11
CA GLU A 18 -16.83 -7.73 0.83
C GLU A 18 -17.44 -6.87 -0.28
N GLU A 19 -18.78 -6.74 -0.29
CA GLU A 19 -19.48 -5.83 -1.21
C GLU A 19 -19.16 -4.36 -0.91
N ALA A 20 -19.04 -4.01 0.38
CA ALA A 20 -18.59 -2.68 0.80
C ALA A 20 -17.20 -2.36 0.25
N GLU A 21 -16.24 -3.29 0.35
CA GLU A 21 -14.90 -3.12 -0.20
C GLU A 21 -14.91 -3.05 -1.73
N SER A 22 -15.73 -3.84 -2.41
CA SER A 22 -15.93 -3.75 -3.86
C SER A 22 -16.47 -2.38 -4.28
N THR A 23 -17.40 -1.81 -3.50
CA THR A 23 -17.96 -0.47 -3.73
C THR A 23 -16.87 0.60 -3.58
N LEU A 24 -16.00 0.51 -2.57
CA LEU A 24 -14.85 1.40 -2.43
C LEU A 24 -13.94 1.41 -3.65
N GLN A 25 -13.63 0.24 -4.21
CA GLN A 25 -12.83 0.14 -5.43
C GLN A 25 -13.53 0.75 -6.64
N LYS A 26 -14.82 0.46 -6.81
CA LYS A 26 -15.62 1.03 -7.91
C LYS A 26 -15.63 2.56 -7.87
N GLU A 27 -15.83 3.14 -6.70
CA GLU A 27 -15.83 4.59 -6.53
C GLU A 27 -14.43 5.20 -6.74
N ALA A 28 -13.38 4.58 -6.20
CA ALA A 28 -12.02 5.06 -6.38
C ALA A 28 -11.59 5.06 -7.86
N PHE A 29 -11.90 3.99 -8.60
CA PHE A 29 -11.66 3.93 -10.06
C PHE A 29 -12.41 5.04 -10.79
N THR A 30 -13.71 5.15 -10.55
CA THR A 30 -14.58 6.15 -11.22
C THR A 30 -14.07 7.56 -10.98
N MET A 31 -13.69 7.87 -9.73
CA MET A 31 -13.16 9.19 -9.37
C MET A 31 -11.80 9.47 -10.02
N ALA A 32 -10.87 8.52 -9.98
CA ALA A 32 -9.53 8.70 -10.55
C ALA A 32 -9.58 8.93 -12.05
N VAL A 33 -10.38 8.14 -12.79
CA VAL A 33 -10.59 8.28 -14.23
C VAL A 33 -11.26 9.61 -14.55
N GLY A 34 -12.29 9.99 -13.78
CA GLY A 34 -12.98 11.27 -13.92
C GLY A 34 -12.05 12.48 -13.68
N LYS A 35 -11.19 12.43 -12.63
CA LYS A 35 -10.17 13.48 -12.37
C LYS A 35 -9.16 13.59 -13.50
N ALA A 36 -8.78 12.46 -14.10
CA ALA A 36 -7.91 12.43 -15.26
C ALA A 36 -8.59 12.91 -16.55
N ARG A 37 -9.92 13.15 -16.52
CA ARG A 37 -10.76 13.50 -17.68
C ARG A 37 -10.69 12.44 -18.77
N LEU A 38 -10.69 11.19 -18.39
CA LEU A 38 -10.68 10.02 -19.25
C LEU A 38 -11.99 9.24 -19.12
N GLU A 39 -12.25 8.42 -20.12
CA GLU A 39 -13.30 7.40 -20.09
C GLU A 39 -12.68 6.03 -19.77
N SER A 40 -13.46 5.10 -19.19
CA SER A 40 -12.98 3.75 -18.88
C SER A 40 -12.38 3.03 -20.10
N SER A 41 -12.95 3.27 -21.29
CA SER A 41 -12.48 2.72 -22.57
C SER A 41 -11.06 3.17 -22.99
N GLN A 42 -10.55 4.25 -22.39
CA GLN A 42 -9.19 4.75 -22.63
C GLN A 42 -8.16 4.10 -21.70
N ILE A 43 -8.62 3.41 -20.65
CA ILE A 43 -7.75 2.67 -19.73
C ILE A 43 -7.46 1.31 -20.35
N ARG A 44 -6.20 1.07 -20.70
CA ARG A 44 -5.81 -0.17 -21.38
C ARG A 44 -5.72 -1.36 -20.45
N TYR A 45 -5.22 -1.16 -19.22
CA TYR A 45 -5.08 -2.18 -18.19
C TYR A 45 -5.36 -1.63 -16.81
N LEU A 46 -5.87 -2.49 -15.96
CA LEU A 46 -6.04 -2.26 -14.53
C LEU A 46 -5.10 -3.21 -13.77
N PHE A 47 -4.23 -2.66 -12.95
CA PHE A 47 -3.38 -3.37 -12.00
C PHE A 47 -3.98 -3.16 -10.62
N ALA A 48 -4.70 -4.16 -10.10
CA ALA A 48 -5.46 -3.96 -8.88
C ALA A 48 -5.46 -5.20 -7.98
N GLY A 49 -5.65 -4.98 -6.69
CA GLY A 49 -5.76 -6.03 -5.71
C GLY A 49 -6.33 -5.56 -4.38
N ASP A 50 -6.54 -6.52 -3.52
CA ASP A 50 -7.04 -6.38 -2.16
C ASP A 50 -6.38 -7.43 -1.25
N LEU A 51 -6.82 -7.54 0.01
CA LEU A 51 -6.27 -8.49 0.97
C LEU A 51 -7.01 -9.83 1.02
N LEU A 52 -8.08 -9.98 0.24
CA LEU A 52 -8.96 -11.15 0.33
C LEU A 52 -8.51 -12.29 -0.58
N GLY A 53 -8.89 -13.50 -0.21
CA GLY A 53 -8.66 -14.68 -1.03
C GLY A 53 -9.23 -14.50 -2.43
N GLN A 54 -8.42 -14.84 -3.45
CA GLN A 54 -8.70 -14.70 -4.88
C GLN A 54 -9.04 -13.27 -5.34
N THR A 55 -8.63 -12.25 -4.56
CA THR A 55 -8.92 -10.82 -4.85
C THR A 55 -10.42 -10.57 -5.13
N ILE A 56 -11.27 -11.09 -4.23
CA ILE A 56 -12.72 -11.12 -4.47
C ILE A 56 -13.32 -9.71 -4.49
N ALA A 57 -12.84 -8.80 -3.64
CA ALA A 57 -13.34 -7.43 -3.63
C ALA A 57 -13.00 -6.71 -4.95
N THR A 58 -11.78 -6.90 -5.46
CA THR A 58 -11.35 -6.36 -6.75
C THR A 58 -12.19 -6.90 -7.89
N SER A 59 -12.36 -8.23 -7.95
CA SER A 59 -13.08 -8.87 -9.05
C SER A 59 -14.50 -8.34 -9.22
N PHE A 60 -15.24 -8.19 -8.14
CA PHE A 60 -16.60 -7.64 -8.18
C PHE A 60 -16.64 -6.10 -8.26
N GLY A 61 -15.65 -5.43 -7.70
CA GLY A 61 -15.57 -3.97 -7.73
C GLY A 61 -15.34 -3.40 -9.13
N VAL A 62 -14.66 -4.14 -10.02
CA VAL A 62 -14.23 -3.63 -11.32
C VAL A 62 -14.91 -4.29 -12.52
N VAL A 63 -15.76 -5.31 -12.32
CA VAL A 63 -16.37 -6.09 -13.40
C VAL A 63 -17.15 -5.22 -14.42
N ASP A 64 -17.82 -4.20 -13.94
CA ASP A 64 -18.65 -3.31 -14.78
C ASP A 64 -17.85 -2.38 -15.69
N PHE A 65 -16.54 -2.23 -15.46
CA PHE A 65 -15.70 -1.32 -16.26
C PHE A 65 -15.18 -1.95 -17.56
N GLU A 66 -15.26 -3.28 -17.67
CA GLU A 66 -14.78 -4.04 -18.85
C GLU A 66 -13.32 -3.75 -19.24
N VAL A 67 -12.49 -3.36 -18.26
CA VAL A 67 -11.06 -3.10 -18.45
C VAL A 67 -10.26 -4.37 -18.17
N PRO A 68 -9.32 -4.77 -19.07
CA PRO A 68 -8.45 -5.91 -18.81
C PRO A 68 -7.72 -5.80 -17.47
N LEU A 69 -7.85 -6.83 -16.62
CA LEU A 69 -7.37 -6.84 -15.24
C LEU A 69 -6.13 -7.73 -15.06
N PHE A 70 -5.10 -7.18 -14.42
CA PHE A 70 -4.09 -7.92 -13.71
C PHE A 70 -4.43 -7.90 -12.22
N GLY A 71 -4.98 -9.00 -11.71
CA GLY A 71 -5.25 -9.19 -10.29
C GLY A 71 -3.94 -9.46 -9.55
N LEU A 72 -3.60 -8.61 -8.58
CA LEU A 72 -2.33 -8.63 -7.87
C LEU A 72 -2.53 -9.01 -6.41
N TYR A 73 -1.57 -9.75 -5.85
CA TYR A 73 -1.57 -10.10 -4.45
C TYR A 73 -0.16 -10.10 -3.85
N GLY A 74 0.25 -8.97 -3.34
CA GLY A 74 1.46 -8.79 -2.52
C GLY A 74 1.13 -8.45 -1.06
N ALA A 75 -0.02 -8.92 -0.54
CA ALA A 75 -0.59 -8.49 0.73
C ALA A 75 -0.66 -6.94 0.80
N CYS A 76 -0.23 -6.32 1.90
CA CYS A 76 -0.27 -4.85 2.03
C CYS A 76 0.65 -4.12 1.04
N SER A 77 1.65 -4.78 0.43
CA SER A 77 2.56 -4.19 -0.56
C SER A 77 1.94 -4.02 -1.96
N THR A 78 0.73 -4.52 -2.18
CA THR A 78 0.06 -4.51 -3.51
C THR A 78 -0.04 -3.11 -4.11
N CYS A 79 -0.10 -2.05 -3.30
CA CYS A 79 -0.06 -0.67 -3.80
C CYS A 79 1.25 -0.37 -4.53
N GLY A 80 2.41 -0.74 -3.96
CA GLY A 80 3.70 -0.57 -4.62
C GLY A 80 3.88 -1.48 -5.83
N GLU A 81 3.36 -2.70 -5.76
CA GLU A 81 3.35 -3.66 -6.87
C GLU A 81 2.54 -3.11 -8.06
N SER A 82 1.32 -2.63 -7.82
CA SER A 82 0.44 -2.09 -8.86
C SER A 82 1.02 -0.84 -9.53
N LEU A 83 1.58 0.09 -8.75
CA LEU A 83 2.26 1.29 -9.26
C LEU A 83 3.50 0.91 -10.10
N SER A 84 4.30 -0.04 -9.64
CA SER A 84 5.49 -0.50 -10.35
C SER A 84 5.15 -1.13 -11.69
N LEU A 85 4.22 -2.08 -11.72
CA LEU A 85 3.78 -2.76 -12.95
C LEU A 85 3.10 -1.79 -13.92
N GLY A 86 2.26 -0.89 -13.42
CA GLY A 86 1.64 0.15 -14.22
C GLY A 86 2.67 1.08 -14.87
N ALA A 87 3.67 1.53 -14.11
CA ALA A 87 4.76 2.37 -14.61
C ALA A 87 5.60 1.63 -15.67
N MET A 88 5.97 0.37 -15.43
CA MET A 88 6.67 -0.47 -16.42
C MET A 88 5.86 -0.61 -17.71
N CYS A 89 4.56 -0.87 -17.61
CA CYS A 89 3.67 -1.04 -18.75
C CYS A 89 3.60 0.20 -19.61
N VAL A 90 3.42 1.37 -19.01
CA VAL A 90 3.38 2.65 -19.72
C VAL A 90 4.75 3.01 -20.31
N ALA A 91 5.83 2.83 -19.54
CA ALA A 91 7.19 3.12 -20.00
C ALA A 91 7.59 2.26 -21.20
N ALA A 92 7.23 0.97 -21.19
CA ALA A 92 7.49 0.05 -22.29
C ALA A 92 6.57 0.26 -23.53
N GLY A 93 5.56 1.12 -23.42
CA GLY A 93 4.67 1.45 -24.54
C GLY A 93 3.53 0.46 -24.78
N TYR A 94 3.24 -0.42 -23.82
CA TYR A 94 2.08 -1.33 -23.92
C TYR A 94 0.75 -0.64 -23.71
N ALA A 95 0.75 0.54 -23.07
CA ALA A 95 -0.44 1.33 -22.80
C ALA A 95 -0.13 2.82 -22.76
N ASP A 96 -1.09 3.64 -23.17
CA ASP A 96 -1.04 5.09 -22.97
C ASP A 96 -1.53 5.46 -21.56
N TYR A 97 -2.59 4.77 -21.10
CA TYR A 97 -3.14 4.93 -19.74
C TYR A 97 -3.43 3.58 -19.11
N VAL A 98 -3.06 3.46 -17.86
CA VAL A 98 -3.41 2.35 -16.98
C VAL A 98 -3.88 2.88 -15.63
N VAL A 99 -4.57 2.05 -14.85
CA VAL A 99 -4.90 2.36 -13.46
C VAL A 99 -4.21 1.38 -12.54
N ALA A 100 -3.53 1.90 -11.52
CA ALA A 100 -3.06 1.15 -10.36
C ALA A 100 -4.02 1.42 -9.20
N MET A 101 -4.54 0.36 -8.55
CA MET A 101 -5.57 0.52 -7.52
C MET A 101 -5.48 -0.56 -6.46
N THR A 102 -5.71 -0.20 -5.21
CA THR A 102 -5.83 -1.16 -4.11
C THR A 102 -6.86 -0.72 -3.09
N SER A 103 -7.44 -1.69 -2.39
CA SER A 103 -8.33 -1.49 -1.28
C SER A 103 -7.98 -2.41 -0.12
N SER A 104 -8.45 -2.05 1.06
CA SER A 104 -8.63 -2.95 2.18
C SER A 104 -9.87 -2.53 2.97
N HIS A 105 -10.46 -3.49 3.67
CA HIS A 105 -11.57 -3.24 4.58
C HIS A 105 -11.31 -3.98 5.88
N PHE A 106 -11.51 -3.29 7.02
CA PHE A 106 -11.21 -3.87 8.33
C PHE A 106 -11.90 -5.22 8.53
N ALA A 107 -13.21 -5.27 8.43
CA ALA A 107 -13.97 -6.47 8.78
C ALA A 107 -13.76 -7.63 7.80
N SER A 108 -13.70 -7.37 6.50
CA SER A 108 -13.45 -8.40 5.48
C SER A 108 -12.07 -9.04 5.62
N ALA A 109 -11.03 -8.23 5.80
CA ALA A 109 -9.67 -8.70 5.96
C ALA A 109 -9.45 -9.40 7.31
N GLU A 110 -9.89 -8.78 8.41
CA GLU A 110 -9.67 -9.33 9.76
C GLU A 110 -10.32 -10.68 9.96
N LYS A 111 -11.50 -10.94 9.39
CA LYS A 111 -12.12 -12.26 9.51
C LYS A 111 -11.36 -13.35 8.73
N GLN A 112 -10.57 -13.00 7.72
CA GLN A 112 -9.72 -13.97 7.04
C GLN A 112 -8.43 -14.27 7.81
N PHE A 113 -7.90 -13.30 8.56
CA PHE A 113 -6.64 -13.46 9.29
C PHE A 113 -6.84 -13.83 10.75
N ARG A 114 -7.93 -13.37 11.39
CA ARG A 114 -8.22 -13.50 12.82
C ARG A 114 -9.61 -14.02 13.10
N PHE A 115 -9.98 -15.08 12.44
CA PHE A 115 -11.26 -15.73 12.74
C PHE A 115 -11.22 -16.44 14.11
N PRO A 116 -12.26 -16.30 14.96
CA PRO A 116 -13.48 -15.51 14.78
C PRO A 116 -13.26 -14.00 15.04
N LEU A 117 -13.96 -13.17 14.26
CA LEU A 117 -13.83 -11.71 14.26
C LEU A 117 -14.15 -11.06 15.62
N GLN A 118 -14.96 -11.71 16.46
CA GLN A 118 -15.30 -11.24 17.82
C GLN A 118 -14.06 -11.03 18.71
N TYR A 119 -12.93 -11.63 18.39
CA TYR A 119 -11.68 -11.47 19.11
C TYR A 119 -10.75 -10.44 18.48
N ALA A 120 -11.14 -9.79 17.39
CA ALA A 120 -10.29 -8.86 16.68
C ALA A 120 -9.87 -7.62 17.50
N ASN A 121 -10.62 -7.28 18.55
CA ASN A 121 -10.29 -6.18 19.48
C ASN A 121 -9.30 -6.56 20.60
N LYS A 122 -8.99 -7.83 20.76
CA LYS A 122 -8.02 -8.32 21.77
C LYS A 122 -6.62 -8.39 21.13
N ARG A 123 -5.92 -7.26 21.10
CA ARG A 123 -4.64 -7.11 20.39
C ARG A 123 -3.52 -6.70 21.33
N PRO A 124 -2.29 -7.23 21.14
CA PRO A 124 -1.10 -6.65 21.75
C PRO A 124 -0.81 -5.25 21.14
N LEU A 125 0.00 -4.46 21.83
CA LEU A 125 0.38 -3.12 21.36
C LEU A 125 1.19 -3.14 20.05
N SER A 126 1.81 -4.29 19.72
CA SER A 126 2.52 -4.49 18.45
C SER A 126 1.62 -4.69 17.24
N ALA A 127 0.33 -4.98 17.45
CA ALA A 127 -0.61 -5.21 16.36
C ALA A 127 -1.04 -3.90 15.70
N THR A 128 -1.26 -3.99 14.39
CA THR A 128 -1.81 -2.91 13.57
C THR A 128 -3.28 -3.15 13.25
N TRP A 129 -3.98 -2.11 12.82
CA TRP A 129 -5.40 -2.13 12.48
C TRP A 129 -5.60 -1.95 10.98
N THR A 130 -6.26 -2.89 10.33
CA THR A 130 -6.55 -2.77 8.90
C THR A 130 -7.37 -1.51 8.62
N VAL A 131 -6.89 -0.70 7.68
CA VAL A 131 -7.57 0.51 7.23
C VAL A 131 -8.66 0.16 6.25
N THR A 132 -9.85 0.73 6.44
CA THR A 132 -10.93 0.68 5.46
C THR A 132 -10.77 1.83 4.49
N GLY A 133 -10.42 1.54 3.25
CA GLY A 133 -10.20 2.55 2.23
C GLY A 133 -9.71 1.98 0.91
N SER A 134 -9.84 2.79 -0.14
CA SER A 134 -9.35 2.49 -1.49
C SER A 134 -8.78 3.75 -2.13
N ALA A 135 -7.74 3.58 -2.94
CA ALA A 135 -7.28 4.64 -3.83
C ALA A 135 -6.87 4.08 -5.19
N ALA A 136 -7.10 4.87 -6.23
CA ALA A 136 -6.75 4.56 -7.60
C ALA A 136 -5.89 5.68 -8.19
N PHE A 137 -4.90 5.28 -8.97
CA PHE A 137 -3.93 6.17 -9.61
C PHE A 137 -3.93 5.93 -11.11
N VAL A 138 -4.22 6.96 -11.89
CA VAL A 138 -4.08 6.93 -13.34
C VAL A 138 -2.63 7.21 -13.71
N LEU A 139 -2.00 6.27 -14.40
CA LEU A 139 -0.62 6.39 -14.89
C LEU A 139 -0.64 6.52 -16.41
N GLY A 140 0.15 7.45 -16.92
CA GLY A 140 0.23 7.74 -18.36
C GLY A 140 1.49 8.52 -18.72
N LYS A 141 1.73 8.74 -20.02
CA LYS A 141 2.85 9.55 -20.53
C LYS A 141 2.52 11.04 -20.61
N THR A 142 1.29 11.44 -20.30
CA THR A 142 0.90 12.85 -20.31
C THR A 142 1.60 13.63 -19.21
N LYS A 143 1.83 14.93 -19.46
CA LYS A 143 2.48 15.80 -18.46
C LYS A 143 1.65 15.82 -17.17
N SER A 144 2.29 15.51 -16.04
CA SER A 144 1.75 15.56 -14.69
C SER A 144 2.74 16.29 -13.78
N ARG A 145 2.27 16.83 -12.67
CA ARG A 145 3.13 17.41 -11.63
C ARG A 145 3.78 16.38 -10.70
N ALA A 146 3.35 15.13 -10.78
CA ALA A 146 3.97 14.01 -10.10
C ALA A 146 4.42 12.98 -11.14
N LYS A 147 5.62 12.44 -10.99
CA LYS A 147 6.22 11.51 -11.93
C LYS A 147 6.88 10.36 -11.21
N ILE A 148 6.60 9.12 -11.63
CA ILE A 148 7.38 7.95 -11.22
C ILE A 148 8.68 7.93 -12.04
N THR A 149 9.82 8.00 -11.36
CA THR A 149 11.15 8.08 -12.00
C THR A 149 12.02 6.86 -11.76
N GLY A 150 11.66 6.02 -10.78
CA GLY A 150 12.39 4.80 -10.46
C GLY A 150 11.52 3.79 -9.74
N ILE A 151 11.84 2.51 -9.93
CA ILE A 151 11.20 1.40 -9.22
C ILE A 151 12.26 0.37 -8.85
N THR A 152 12.08 -0.28 -7.70
CA THR A 152 12.87 -1.43 -7.27
C THR A 152 11.92 -2.51 -6.78
N THR A 153 11.84 -3.59 -7.55
CA THR A 153 11.00 -4.74 -7.17
C THR A 153 11.67 -5.53 -6.07
N GLY A 154 10.96 -5.70 -4.97
CA GLY A 154 11.47 -6.48 -3.85
C GLY A 154 11.30 -7.98 -4.03
N LYS A 155 11.95 -8.73 -3.16
CA LYS A 155 11.85 -10.19 -3.05
C LYS A 155 11.21 -10.58 -1.72
N ILE A 156 10.73 -11.80 -1.63
CA ILE A 156 10.23 -12.37 -0.36
C ILE A 156 11.43 -12.56 0.58
N VAL A 157 11.28 -12.05 1.81
CA VAL A 157 12.28 -12.15 2.88
C VAL A 157 11.63 -12.76 4.11
N ASP A 158 12.28 -13.77 4.69
CA ASP A 158 11.79 -14.47 5.89
C ASP A 158 12.87 -14.50 6.95
N PHE A 159 12.62 -13.81 8.07
CA PHE A 159 13.48 -13.80 9.25
C PHE A 159 12.96 -14.72 10.38
N GLY A 160 12.03 -15.61 10.08
CA GLY A 160 11.53 -16.60 11.01
C GLY A 160 10.46 -16.09 11.98
N VAL A 161 9.83 -14.95 11.71
CA VAL A 161 8.75 -14.40 12.55
C VAL A 161 7.53 -15.31 12.45
N LYS A 162 6.99 -15.72 13.61
CA LYS A 162 5.79 -16.58 13.71
C LYS A 162 4.61 -15.89 14.38
N ASP A 163 4.81 -14.70 14.92
CA ASP A 163 3.76 -13.93 15.59
C ASP A 163 2.94 -13.15 14.55
N SER A 164 1.74 -13.63 14.24
CA SER A 164 0.79 -12.99 13.33
C SER A 164 0.26 -11.64 13.85
N MET A 165 0.45 -11.35 15.14
CA MET A 165 0.08 -10.09 15.77
C MET A 165 1.20 -9.05 15.76
N ASN A 166 2.34 -9.37 15.13
CA ASN A 166 3.48 -8.46 14.96
C ASN A 166 3.94 -8.45 13.50
N MET A 167 3.05 -7.99 12.61
CA MET A 167 3.33 -7.92 11.18
C MET A 167 4.48 -6.95 10.87
N GLY A 168 4.63 -5.86 11.65
CA GLY A 168 5.75 -4.92 11.48
C GLY A 168 7.12 -5.61 11.58
N ALA A 169 7.29 -6.53 12.53
CA ALA A 169 8.52 -7.32 12.64
C ALA A 169 8.72 -8.27 11.45
N ALA A 170 7.64 -8.80 10.88
CA ALA A 170 7.71 -9.68 9.70
C ALA A 170 8.07 -8.89 8.42
N MET A 171 7.57 -7.65 8.29
CA MET A 171 7.73 -6.82 7.09
C MET A 171 9.03 -6.00 7.07
N ALA A 172 9.53 -5.56 8.23
CA ALA A 172 10.72 -4.69 8.30
C ALA A 172 11.97 -5.26 7.60
N PRO A 173 12.27 -6.58 7.65
CA PRO A 173 13.37 -7.16 6.88
C PRO A 173 13.21 -7.03 5.37
N ALA A 174 11.99 -7.14 4.85
CA ALA A 174 11.73 -6.98 3.41
C ALA A 174 11.85 -5.51 2.99
N ALA A 175 11.35 -4.58 3.81
CA ALA A 175 11.56 -3.15 3.61
C ALA A 175 13.05 -2.78 3.59
N ARG A 176 13.82 -3.28 4.58
CA ARG A 176 15.28 -3.10 4.62
C ARG A 176 15.94 -3.59 3.33
N GLU A 177 15.59 -4.78 2.88
CA GLU A 177 16.20 -5.37 1.69
C GLU A 177 15.92 -4.56 0.43
N VAL A 178 14.68 -4.14 0.19
CA VAL A 178 14.34 -3.37 -1.01
C VAL A 178 14.90 -1.95 -0.97
N ILE A 179 14.92 -1.28 0.19
CA ILE A 179 15.52 0.05 0.34
C ILE A 179 17.02 0.00 0.09
N ARG A 180 17.71 -0.96 0.73
CA ARG A 180 19.15 -1.17 0.51
C ARG A 180 19.46 -1.47 -0.95
N GLN A 181 18.69 -2.35 -1.60
CA GLN A 181 18.86 -2.67 -3.01
C GLN A 181 18.63 -1.44 -3.88
N HIS A 182 17.60 -0.65 -3.56
CA HIS A 182 17.31 0.60 -4.26
C HIS A 182 18.50 1.56 -4.24
N PHE A 183 19.09 1.79 -3.07
CA PHE A 183 20.26 2.66 -2.94
C PHE A 183 21.46 2.15 -3.77
N LEU A 184 21.67 0.84 -3.82
CA LEU A 184 22.71 0.23 -4.63
C LEU A 184 22.47 0.37 -6.13
N ASP A 185 21.22 0.12 -6.58
CA ASP A 185 20.88 0.14 -8.00
C ASP A 185 20.92 1.54 -8.60
N PHE A 186 20.50 2.54 -7.81
CA PHE A 186 20.41 3.93 -8.25
C PHE A 186 21.62 4.78 -7.85
N GLY A 187 22.52 4.26 -7.00
CA GLY A 187 23.65 5.02 -6.47
C GLY A 187 23.20 6.19 -5.61
N THR A 188 22.14 6.02 -4.84
CA THR A 188 21.53 7.05 -3.99
C THR A 188 21.72 6.73 -2.51
N GLU A 189 21.47 7.75 -1.67
CA GLU A 189 21.53 7.67 -0.21
C GLU A 189 20.26 8.27 0.43
N PRO A 190 20.02 8.06 1.73
CA PRO A 190 18.84 8.62 2.40
C PRO A 190 18.65 10.12 2.21
N SER A 191 19.73 10.89 2.13
CA SER A 191 19.71 12.35 1.92
C SER A 191 19.23 12.81 0.54
N ASP A 192 19.14 11.90 -0.43
CA ASP A 192 18.60 12.18 -1.76
C ASP A 192 17.07 12.24 -1.81
N TYR A 193 16.42 11.96 -0.69
CA TYR A 193 14.96 11.91 -0.56
C TYR A 193 14.47 12.86 0.52
N ASP A 194 13.42 13.62 0.23
CA ASP A 194 12.73 14.42 1.26
C ASP A 194 12.05 13.51 2.27
N ARG A 195 11.55 12.35 1.81
CA ARG A 195 10.97 11.31 2.66
C ARG A 195 11.19 9.91 2.08
N ILE A 196 11.40 8.95 2.99
CA ILE A 196 11.32 7.52 2.74
C ILE A 196 10.08 7.04 3.50
N ILE A 197 9.07 6.54 2.78
CA ILE A 197 7.73 6.32 3.32
C ILE A 197 7.38 4.83 3.20
N THR A 198 7.28 4.13 4.33
CA THR A 198 6.79 2.75 4.33
C THR A 198 5.27 2.67 4.42
N GLY A 199 4.71 1.53 4.03
CA GLY A 199 3.27 1.38 3.89
C GLY A 199 2.53 1.19 5.20
N ASP A 200 2.96 0.23 6.02
CA ASP A 200 2.23 -0.18 7.21
C ASP A 200 3.09 -0.98 8.23
N LEU A 201 4.34 -0.58 8.37
CA LEU A 201 5.22 -1.15 9.39
C LEU A 201 4.72 -0.88 10.81
N GLY A 202 4.04 0.26 10.99
CA GLY A 202 3.69 0.77 12.30
C GLY A 202 4.92 1.13 13.14
N THR A 203 4.69 1.54 14.39
CA THR A 203 5.77 2.01 15.28
C THR A 203 6.82 0.92 15.54
N VAL A 204 6.39 -0.32 15.78
CA VAL A 204 7.31 -1.45 16.04
C VAL A 204 8.17 -1.78 14.82
N GLY A 205 7.56 -1.90 13.65
CA GLY A 205 8.29 -2.20 12.43
C GLY A 205 9.21 -1.07 11.98
N GLN A 206 8.81 0.18 12.23
CA GLN A 206 9.64 1.37 11.98
C GLN A 206 10.95 1.31 12.79
N GLU A 207 10.88 1.07 14.09
CA GLU A 207 12.07 0.95 14.96
C GLU A 207 13.01 -0.16 14.45
N ILE A 208 12.45 -1.32 14.10
CA ILE A 208 13.23 -2.45 13.58
C ILE A 208 13.88 -2.07 12.23
N LEU A 209 13.16 -1.42 11.33
CA LEU A 209 13.70 -1.00 10.03
C LEU A 209 14.87 -0.04 10.18
N ILE A 210 14.71 0.99 11.02
CA ILE A 210 15.76 1.98 11.29
C ILE A 210 17.02 1.30 11.83
N ASP A 211 16.87 0.39 12.79
CA ASP A 211 17.99 -0.36 13.33
C ASP A 211 18.69 -1.28 12.32
N LEU A 212 17.91 -1.93 11.44
CA LEU A 212 18.45 -2.81 10.40
C LEU A 212 19.23 -2.01 9.35
N LEU A 213 18.71 -0.90 8.87
CA LEU A 213 19.38 -0.06 7.88
C LEU A 213 20.59 0.66 8.46
N ARG A 214 20.55 1.08 9.73
CA ARG A 214 21.72 1.66 10.43
C ARG A 214 22.87 0.66 10.51
N LYS A 215 22.61 -0.64 10.72
CA LYS A 215 23.63 -1.70 10.66
C LYS A 215 24.24 -1.88 9.27
N ASP A 216 23.49 -1.54 8.23
CA ASP A 216 23.97 -1.54 6.84
C ASP A 216 24.71 -0.24 6.46
N GLY A 217 24.77 0.74 7.36
CA GLY A 217 25.41 2.04 7.14
C GLY A 217 24.50 3.14 6.64
N TYR A 218 23.18 2.92 6.57
CA TYR A 218 22.18 3.90 6.15
C TYR A 218 21.39 4.42 7.35
N ASP A 219 21.48 5.71 7.62
CA ASP A 219 20.63 6.36 8.64
C ASP A 219 19.45 7.05 7.97
N ILE A 220 18.26 6.49 8.21
CA ILE A 220 16.99 6.98 7.66
C ILE A 220 16.13 7.70 8.70
N GLU A 221 16.53 7.78 9.97
CA GLU A 221 15.70 8.25 11.08
C GLU A 221 15.11 9.65 10.83
N GLY A 222 15.90 10.55 10.25
CA GLY A 222 15.48 11.94 9.98
C GLY A 222 14.53 12.12 8.79
N VAL A 223 14.47 11.13 7.88
CA VAL A 223 13.67 11.22 6.64
C VAL A 223 12.58 10.15 6.54
N HIS A 224 12.59 9.16 7.43
CA HIS A 224 11.63 8.05 7.42
C HIS A 224 10.30 8.42 8.06
N THR A 225 9.22 7.94 7.47
CA THR A 225 7.86 7.94 8.03
C THR A 225 7.11 6.69 7.55
N ASP A 226 5.92 6.44 8.14
CA ASP A 226 5.13 5.25 7.84
C ASP A 226 3.64 5.62 7.72
N CYS A 227 2.99 5.19 6.63
CA CYS A 227 1.58 5.49 6.41
C CYS A 227 0.68 4.96 7.53
N GLY A 228 1.01 3.79 8.09
CA GLY A 228 0.26 3.20 9.20
C GLY A 228 0.36 4.03 10.49
N ILE A 229 1.48 4.73 10.70
CA ILE A 229 1.63 5.63 11.85
C ILE A 229 0.83 6.92 11.64
N GLU A 230 0.72 7.39 10.40
CA GLU A 230 0.12 8.68 10.08
C GLU A 230 -1.40 8.65 9.87
N ILE A 231 -1.95 7.50 9.48
CA ILE A 231 -3.37 7.39 9.12
C ILE A 231 -4.30 7.55 10.33
N TYR A 232 -3.85 7.18 11.52
CA TYR A 232 -4.61 7.22 12.75
C TYR A 232 -4.01 8.16 13.80
N ASP A 233 -4.87 8.80 14.57
CA ASP A 233 -4.48 9.44 15.84
C ASP A 233 -4.43 8.35 16.93
N ALA A 234 -3.23 7.79 17.14
CA ALA A 234 -3.03 6.64 18.02
C ALA A 234 -3.49 6.92 19.47
N GLN A 235 -3.41 8.17 19.93
CA GLN A 235 -3.83 8.54 21.29
C GLN A 235 -5.35 8.56 21.45
N LYS A 236 -6.07 9.02 20.41
CA LYS A 236 -7.53 9.10 20.44
C LYS A 236 -8.21 7.82 20.02
N GLN A 237 -7.61 7.08 19.07
CA GLN A 237 -8.24 5.92 18.41
C GLN A 237 -7.75 4.59 18.96
N ASN A 238 -6.69 4.57 19.82
CA ASN A 238 -6.14 3.37 20.45
C ASN A 238 -5.80 2.25 19.44
N THR A 239 -5.11 2.61 18.36
CA THR A 239 -4.82 1.73 17.23
C THR A 239 -3.50 0.94 17.37
N GLY A 240 -2.97 0.77 18.59
CA GLY A 240 -1.76 -0.02 18.83
C GLY A 240 -0.55 0.53 18.07
N ALA A 241 0.06 -0.29 17.22
CA ALA A 241 1.22 0.12 16.43
C ALA A 241 0.88 0.98 15.20
N GLY A 242 -0.41 1.15 14.87
CA GLY A 242 -0.86 1.97 13.73
C GLY A 242 -1.80 1.27 12.78
N GLY A 243 -1.95 1.81 11.58
CA GLY A 243 -2.75 1.25 10.50
C GLY A 243 -2.03 0.18 9.69
N SER A 244 -2.79 -0.63 8.96
CA SER A 244 -2.28 -1.70 8.10
C SER A 244 -3.14 -1.85 6.85
N GLY A 245 -2.62 -2.56 5.87
CA GLY A 245 -3.35 -2.93 4.65
C GLY A 245 -2.90 -2.18 3.41
N CYS A 246 -3.16 -2.75 2.24
CA CYS A 246 -2.83 -2.08 0.97
C CYS A 246 -3.70 -0.84 0.72
N GLY A 247 -4.88 -0.75 1.32
CA GLY A 247 -5.67 0.49 1.40
C GLY A 247 -4.97 1.58 2.22
N CYS A 248 -4.28 1.21 3.32
CA CYS A 248 -3.56 2.16 4.18
C CYS A 248 -2.54 2.99 3.40
N SER A 249 -1.61 2.33 2.74
CA SER A 249 -0.57 3.00 1.94
C SER A 249 -1.16 3.77 0.76
N ALA A 250 -2.17 3.23 0.10
CA ALA A 250 -2.80 3.85 -1.05
C ALA A 250 -3.53 5.15 -0.69
N VAL A 251 -4.39 5.13 0.33
CA VAL A 251 -5.13 6.35 0.72
C VAL A 251 -4.22 7.42 1.29
N THR A 252 -3.16 7.04 2.02
CA THR A 252 -2.20 8.01 2.57
C THR A 252 -1.37 8.63 1.46
N LEU A 253 -0.91 7.85 0.47
CA LEU A 253 -0.23 8.39 -0.71
C LEU A 253 -1.13 9.38 -1.46
N SER A 254 -2.37 8.99 -1.77
CA SER A 254 -3.33 9.82 -2.53
C SER A 254 -3.72 11.10 -1.78
N ALA A 255 -4.05 10.97 -0.51
CA ALA A 255 -4.60 12.08 0.28
C ALA A 255 -3.55 13.11 0.67
N ARG A 256 -2.32 12.69 0.92
CA ARG A 256 -1.26 13.54 1.44
C ARG A 256 -0.07 13.67 0.50
N TYR A 257 0.70 12.61 0.35
CA TYR A 257 2.03 12.70 -0.28
C TYR A 257 1.99 13.07 -1.76
N LEU A 258 1.00 12.56 -2.51
CA LEU A 258 0.85 12.96 -3.89
C LEU A 258 0.54 14.45 -4.04
N LYS A 259 -0.29 15.00 -3.16
CA LYS A 259 -0.58 16.45 -3.12
C LYS A 259 0.65 17.28 -2.74
N GLU A 260 1.44 16.80 -1.79
CA GLU A 260 2.69 17.46 -1.39
C GLU A 260 3.73 17.44 -2.52
N ILE A 261 3.81 16.37 -3.30
CA ILE A 261 4.62 16.27 -4.52
C ILE A 261 4.08 17.21 -5.62
N GLU A 262 2.77 17.18 -5.90
CA GLU A 262 2.15 18.02 -6.93
C GLU A 262 2.33 19.51 -6.67
N THR A 263 2.36 19.93 -5.41
CA THR A 263 2.57 21.34 -5.01
C THR A 263 4.05 21.72 -4.91
N GLY A 264 4.97 20.76 -5.01
CA GLY A 264 6.41 20.99 -4.80
C GLY A 264 6.80 21.20 -3.33
N THR A 265 5.91 20.86 -2.39
CA THR A 265 6.23 20.84 -0.95
C THR A 265 7.24 19.73 -0.64
N LEU A 266 7.11 18.60 -1.33
CA LEU A 266 8.11 17.54 -1.43
C LEU A 266 8.56 17.45 -2.89
N ASN A 267 9.86 17.27 -3.11
CA ASN A 267 10.43 17.14 -4.45
C ASN A 267 10.65 15.68 -4.84
N LYS A 268 11.05 14.85 -3.88
CA LYS A 268 11.39 13.46 -4.15
C LYS A 268 11.11 12.58 -2.94
N ILE A 269 10.31 11.54 -3.15
CA ILE A 269 10.03 10.54 -2.13
C ILE A 269 10.39 9.13 -2.62
N LEU A 270 10.82 8.28 -1.69
CA LEU A 270 10.89 6.84 -1.88
C LEU A 270 9.71 6.20 -1.16
N PHE A 271 8.70 5.78 -1.92
CA PHE A 271 7.50 5.15 -1.41
C PHE A 271 7.66 3.62 -1.42
N VAL A 272 7.54 2.99 -0.24
CA VAL A 272 7.87 1.58 -0.01
C VAL A 272 6.73 0.87 0.70
N PRO A 273 5.61 0.57 0.02
CA PRO A 273 4.57 -0.29 0.56
C PRO A 273 5.11 -1.65 0.96
N THR A 274 4.72 -2.10 2.15
CA THR A 274 5.17 -3.32 2.81
C THR A 274 4.04 -4.33 2.91
N GLY A 275 4.35 -5.62 2.96
CA GLY A 275 3.36 -6.67 3.06
C GLY A 275 3.84 -7.87 3.87
N ALA A 276 2.96 -8.40 4.72
CA ALA A 276 3.15 -9.66 5.42
C ALA A 276 2.36 -10.76 4.71
N LEU A 277 3.06 -11.76 4.21
CA LEU A 277 2.45 -12.89 3.49
C LEU A 277 1.87 -13.90 4.50
N LEU A 278 0.87 -13.43 5.25
CA LEU A 278 0.18 -14.19 6.27
C LEU A 278 -0.99 -14.97 5.68
N SER A 279 -1.00 -16.27 5.89
CA SER A 279 -2.11 -17.16 5.57
C SER A 279 -2.56 -17.88 6.83
N THR A 280 -3.89 -17.98 7.06
CA THR A 280 -4.43 -18.78 8.18
C THR A 280 -4.03 -20.24 8.09
N VAL A 281 -3.87 -20.79 6.88
CA VAL A 281 -3.41 -22.16 6.67
C VAL A 281 -1.97 -22.33 7.15
N SER A 282 -1.05 -21.53 6.62
CA SER A 282 0.38 -21.61 7.02
C SER A 282 0.60 -21.28 8.50
N PHE A 283 -0.13 -20.31 9.04
CA PHE A 283 -0.06 -19.96 10.45
C PHE A 283 -0.52 -21.13 11.35
N ASN A 284 -1.64 -21.76 11.03
CA ASN A 284 -2.14 -22.90 11.79
C ASN A 284 -1.21 -24.13 11.72
N GLU A 285 -0.42 -24.23 10.66
CA GLU A 285 0.64 -25.24 10.51
C GLU A 285 1.96 -24.86 11.25
N GLY A 286 2.00 -23.70 11.92
CA GLY A 286 3.16 -23.22 12.66
C GLY A 286 4.29 -22.69 11.77
N MET A 287 3.99 -22.36 10.52
CA MET A 287 4.95 -21.73 9.59
C MET A 287 5.23 -20.27 9.98
N THR A 288 6.24 -19.71 9.38
CA THR A 288 6.65 -18.30 9.53
C THR A 288 5.77 -17.37 8.69
N VAL A 289 5.88 -16.05 8.93
CA VAL A 289 5.25 -14.99 8.15
C VAL A 289 6.33 -14.26 7.36
N PRO A 290 6.55 -14.59 6.08
CA PRO A 290 7.48 -13.85 5.23
C PRO A 290 6.98 -12.44 4.94
N GLY A 291 7.92 -11.51 4.70
CA GLY A 291 7.63 -10.15 4.25
C GLY A 291 7.96 -9.95 2.78
N ILE A 292 7.34 -8.95 2.17
CA ILE A 292 7.63 -8.42 0.83
C ILE A 292 7.44 -6.90 0.83
N ALA A 293 8.20 -6.19 -0.02
CA ALA A 293 8.05 -4.75 -0.20
C ALA A 293 8.51 -4.35 -1.60
N HIS A 294 7.91 -3.29 -2.15
CA HIS A 294 8.29 -2.72 -3.45
C HIS A 294 8.53 -1.23 -3.29
N ALA A 295 9.57 -0.70 -3.91
CA ALA A 295 9.94 0.71 -3.83
C ALA A 295 9.62 1.44 -5.12
N VAL A 296 9.00 2.61 -5.00
CA VAL A 296 8.64 3.51 -6.10
C VAL A 296 9.16 4.90 -5.78
N VAL A 297 9.96 5.48 -6.68
CA VAL A 297 10.39 6.87 -6.58
C VAL A 297 9.34 7.74 -7.23
N ILE A 298 8.83 8.72 -6.50
CA ILE A 298 7.89 9.73 -7.01
C ILE A 298 8.53 11.10 -6.83
N GLU A 299 8.60 11.86 -7.93
CA GLU A 299 9.22 13.18 -7.96
C GLU A 299 8.24 14.26 -8.44
N HIS A 300 8.43 15.47 -7.91
CA HIS A 300 7.79 16.66 -8.46
C HIS A 300 8.28 16.90 -9.91
N ALA A 301 7.36 17.26 -10.79
CA ALA A 301 7.65 17.63 -12.17
C ALA A 301 7.12 19.04 -12.44
N GLU A 302 7.96 19.89 -13.02
CA GLU A 302 7.63 21.26 -13.45
C GLU A 302 6.61 21.31 -14.60
#